data_040ca5cc85c3876f48a5a52e39b27f6b
#
_entry.id   040ca5cc85c3876f48a5a52e39b27f6b
#
_cell.length_a   1.000
_cell.length_b   1.000
_cell.length_c   1.000
_cell.angle_alpha   90.00
_cell.angle_beta   90.00
_cell.angle_gamma   90.00
#
_symmetry.space_group_name_H-M   'P 1'
#
loop_
_entity.id
_entity.type
_entity.pdbx_description
1 polymer ?
#
loop_
_entity_poly.entity_id
_entity_poly.type
_entity_poly.pdbx_seq_one_letter_code
_entity_poly.pdbx_strand_id
1 'polypeptide(L)'
;NKNIVIIGAGFIGLEAVEAAKKYNKNVSVFQLEDRILPQVFDKEVTDILEEEIRKHDVDLRLEEIVGELVGETKVEKVITNKGEYEADVVIIATGVRPNTSFLKDTSIEMLPNGAIIVDEFGQTSVEDIYAAGDCATIQNIVTGKDSYVPLATGANKLGRIVGENLAGANNTFQGSLGSSCIKVMDMEAASTGLTEIQANAILEMRLRRLTGLEREKIENELQDL
;
A
#
# COMPACT_ATOMS: atom_id res chain seq x y z
N ASN A 1 5.89 -0.60 -31.98
CA ASN A 1 5.25 -0.26 -30.71
C ASN A 1 6.31 0.21 -29.72
N LYS A 2 5.92 1.10 -28.78
CA LYS A 2 6.82 1.49 -27.68
C LYS A 2 6.82 0.42 -26.59
N ASN A 3 8.01 0.15 -26.06
CA ASN A 3 8.21 -0.72 -24.91
C ASN A 3 8.12 0.13 -23.62
N ILE A 4 7.11 -0.16 -22.82
CA ILE A 4 6.90 0.48 -21.52
C ILE A 4 7.29 -0.49 -20.43
N VAL A 5 8.22 -0.08 -19.60
CA VAL A 5 8.62 -0.81 -18.40
C VAL A 5 7.96 -0.15 -17.19
N ILE A 6 7.35 -0.96 -16.34
CA ILE A 6 6.75 -0.55 -15.08
C ILE A 6 7.47 -1.26 -13.94
N ILE A 7 7.98 -0.50 -12.97
CA ILE A 7 8.71 -1.02 -11.81
C ILE A 7 7.81 -0.91 -10.60
N GLY A 8 7.39 -2.07 -10.08
CA GLY A 8 6.44 -2.21 -8.99
C GLY A 8 5.04 -2.57 -9.45
N ALA A 9 4.48 -3.63 -8.87
CA ALA A 9 3.14 -4.16 -9.16
C ALA A 9 2.15 -3.90 -8.01
N GLY A 10 2.22 -2.70 -7.41
CA GLY A 10 1.20 -2.14 -6.53
C GLY A 10 0.06 -1.49 -7.32
N PHE A 11 -0.86 -0.79 -6.63
CA PHE A 11 -2.00 -0.12 -7.24
C PHE A 11 -1.60 0.77 -8.44
N ILE A 12 -0.67 1.69 -8.24
CA ILE A 12 -0.24 2.65 -9.26
C ILE A 12 0.39 1.93 -10.47
N GLY A 13 1.23 0.91 -10.22
CA GLY A 13 1.85 0.14 -11.29
C GLY A 13 0.83 -0.58 -12.15
N LEU A 14 -0.15 -1.24 -11.55
CA LEU A 14 -1.19 -1.96 -12.28
C LEU A 14 -2.17 -1.05 -13.04
N GLU A 15 -2.50 0.11 -12.48
CA GLU A 15 -3.28 1.14 -13.20
C GLU A 15 -2.50 1.67 -14.42
N ALA A 16 -1.17 1.83 -14.30
CA ALA A 16 -0.31 2.21 -15.41
C ALA A 16 -0.24 1.11 -16.49
N VAL A 17 -0.26 -0.17 -16.11
CA VAL A 17 -0.37 -1.30 -17.05
C VAL A 17 -1.65 -1.18 -17.87
N GLU A 18 -2.80 -1.01 -17.23
CA GLU A 18 -4.08 -0.87 -17.92
C GLU A 18 -4.06 0.32 -18.89
N ALA A 19 -3.56 1.47 -18.43
CA ALA A 19 -3.45 2.66 -19.28
C ALA A 19 -2.57 2.42 -20.50
N ALA A 20 -1.40 1.77 -20.34
CA ALA A 20 -0.48 1.48 -21.44
C ALA A 20 -1.09 0.48 -22.44
N LYS A 21 -1.77 -0.55 -21.98
CA LYS A 21 -2.42 -1.56 -22.84
C LYS A 21 -3.57 -0.97 -23.65
N LYS A 22 -4.34 -0.02 -23.11
CA LYS A 22 -5.38 0.74 -23.88
C LYS A 22 -4.81 1.42 -25.12
N TYR A 23 -3.53 1.78 -25.12
CA TYR A 23 -2.81 2.38 -26.25
C TYR A 23 -1.97 1.36 -27.04
N ASN A 24 -2.25 0.06 -26.90
CA ASN A 24 -1.56 -1.04 -27.59
C ASN A 24 -0.03 -0.99 -27.45
N LYS A 25 0.47 -0.70 -26.25
CA LYS A 25 1.92 -0.71 -25.96
C LYS A 25 2.37 -2.10 -25.54
N ASN A 26 3.65 -2.39 -25.78
CA ASN A 26 4.31 -3.54 -25.15
C ASN A 26 4.60 -3.17 -23.70
N VAL A 27 4.18 -4.01 -22.76
CA VAL A 27 4.30 -3.70 -21.33
C VAL A 27 5.03 -4.83 -20.62
N SER A 28 6.11 -4.49 -19.91
CA SER A 28 6.79 -5.36 -18.97
C SER A 28 6.68 -4.79 -17.56
N VAL A 29 6.32 -5.61 -16.60
CA VAL A 29 6.20 -5.23 -15.19
C VAL A 29 7.25 -6.00 -14.39
N PHE A 30 8.06 -5.28 -13.62
CA PHE A 30 9.06 -5.86 -12.73
C PHE A 30 8.62 -5.67 -11.28
N GLN A 31 8.51 -6.77 -10.55
CA GLN A 31 8.11 -6.78 -9.15
C GLN A 31 9.19 -7.48 -8.32
N LEU A 32 9.59 -6.84 -7.22
CA LEU A 32 10.54 -7.38 -6.26
C LEU A 32 10.01 -8.64 -5.57
N GLU A 33 8.74 -8.61 -5.18
CA GLU A 33 8.07 -9.68 -4.44
C GLU A 33 7.68 -10.84 -5.37
N ASP A 34 7.30 -11.96 -4.77
CA ASP A 34 6.85 -13.18 -5.44
C ASP A 34 5.46 -13.09 -6.07
N ARG A 35 4.75 -11.98 -5.85
CA ARG A 35 3.40 -11.72 -6.35
C ARG A 35 3.08 -10.24 -6.45
N ILE A 36 1.99 -9.90 -7.14
CA ILE A 36 1.44 -8.55 -7.21
C ILE A 36 0.66 -8.23 -5.92
N LEU A 37 0.56 -6.95 -5.54
CA LEU A 37 -0.26 -6.46 -4.41
C LEU A 37 -0.14 -7.29 -3.11
N PRO A 38 1.06 -7.73 -2.68
CA PRO A 38 1.21 -8.74 -1.62
C PRO A 38 0.76 -8.28 -0.23
N GLN A 39 0.63 -6.95 -0.03
CA GLN A 39 0.21 -6.36 1.24
C GLN A 39 -1.30 -6.07 1.30
N VAL A 40 -2.03 -6.28 0.19
CA VAL A 40 -3.43 -5.89 0.04
C VAL A 40 -4.35 -7.09 -0.11
N PHE A 41 -3.91 -8.11 -0.85
CA PHE A 41 -4.71 -9.29 -1.16
C PHE A 41 -3.99 -10.57 -0.74
N ASP A 42 -4.76 -11.58 -0.38
CA ASP A 42 -4.28 -12.93 -0.17
C ASP A 42 -3.89 -13.59 -1.51
N LYS A 43 -3.08 -14.64 -1.43
CA LYS A 43 -2.45 -15.25 -2.60
C LYS A 43 -3.46 -15.74 -3.64
N GLU A 44 -4.56 -16.28 -3.21
CA GLU A 44 -5.63 -16.80 -4.06
C GLU A 44 -6.20 -15.72 -4.99
N VAL A 45 -6.34 -14.50 -4.48
CA VAL A 45 -6.83 -13.36 -5.27
C VAL A 45 -5.74 -12.87 -6.22
N THR A 46 -4.49 -12.76 -5.74
CA THR A 46 -3.40 -12.28 -6.59
C THR A 46 -3.07 -13.24 -7.72
N ASP A 47 -3.15 -14.56 -7.51
CA ASP A 47 -2.94 -15.56 -8.55
C ASP A 47 -3.94 -15.38 -9.72
N ILE A 48 -5.21 -15.12 -9.40
CA ILE A 48 -6.25 -14.87 -10.41
C ILE A 48 -5.96 -13.57 -11.19
N LEU A 49 -5.56 -12.51 -10.49
CA LEU A 49 -5.23 -11.23 -11.13
C LEU A 49 -3.96 -11.34 -12.00
N GLU A 50 -2.98 -12.12 -11.58
CA GLU A 50 -1.76 -12.37 -12.37
C GLU A 50 -2.04 -13.13 -13.66
N GLU A 51 -2.91 -14.14 -13.60
CA GLU A 51 -3.38 -14.85 -14.80
C GLU A 51 -4.07 -13.89 -15.77
N GLU A 52 -4.90 -12.99 -15.24
CA GLU A 52 -5.59 -12.00 -16.06
C GLU A 52 -4.61 -11.05 -16.76
N ILE A 53 -3.61 -10.53 -16.03
CA ILE A 53 -2.56 -9.67 -16.58
C ILE A 53 -1.82 -10.38 -17.73
N ARG A 54 -1.47 -11.65 -17.55
CA ARG A 54 -0.76 -12.45 -18.54
C ARG A 54 -1.60 -12.75 -19.78
N LYS A 55 -2.94 -12.92 -19.66
CA LYS A 55 -3.86 -13.09 -20.78
C LYS A 55 -3.89 -11.87 -21.70
N HIS A 56 -3.55 -10.70 -21.18
CA HIS A 56 -3.47 -9.46 -21.94
C HIS A 56 -2.07 -9.17 -22.50
N ASP A 57 -1.24 -10.19 -22.68
CA ASP A 57 0.13 -10.07 -23.23
C ASP A 57 0.99 -9.03 -22.47
N VAL A 58 0.92 -9.04 -21.16
CA VAL A 58 1.82 -8.28 -20.29
C VAL A 58 2.91 -9.21 -19.78
N ASP A 59 4.16 -8.81 -19.97
CA ASP A 59 5.33 -9.54 -19.47
C ASP A 59 5.50 -9.23 -17.97
N LEU A 60 4.82 -10.02 -17.13
CA LEU A 60 4.88 -9.90 -15.67
C LEU A 60 6.04 -10.72 -15.10
N ARG A 61 7.02 -10.03 -14.52
CA ARG A 61 8.25 -10.59 -13.95
C ARG A 61 8.28 -10.36 -12.45
N LEU A 62 8.08 -11.44 -11.73
CA LEU A 62 8.11 -11.50 -10.27
C LEU A 62 9.52 -11.87 -9.79
N GLU A 63 9.85 -11.50 -8.55
CA GLU A 63 11.18 -11.73 -7.95
C GLU A 63 12.31 -11.19 -8.83
N GLU A 64 12.06 -10.06 -9.52
CA GLU A 64 13.04 -9.44 -10.41
C GLU A 64 13.24 -7.97 -10.08
N ILE A 65 14.49 -7.60 -9.81
CA ILE A 65 14.88 -6.29 -9.29
C ILE A 65 15.52 -5.49 -10.41
N VAL A 66 14.94 -4.34 -10.73
CA VAL A 66 15.58 -3.35 -11.60
C VAL A 66 16.64 -2.59 -10.80
N GLY A 67 17.88 -2.68 -11.22
CA GLY A 67 19.02 -2.04 -10.57
C GLY A 67 19.48 -0.77 -11.28
N GLU A 68 19.29 -0.66 -12.60
CA GLU A 68 19.81 0.45 -13.38
C GLU A 68 18.92 0.80 -14.57
N LEU A 69 18.85 2.10 -14.90
CA LEU A 69 18.24 2.63 -16.11
C LEU A 69 19.35 3.18 -17.00
N VAL A 70 19.44 2.73 -18.23
CA VAL A 70 20.52 3.07 -19.15
C VAL A 70 19.99 3.80 -20.37
N GLY A 71 20.74 4.80 -20.84
CA GLY A 71 20.51 5.59 -22.05
C GLY A 71 21.31 6.89 -22.01
N GLU A 72 21.53 7.51 -23.17
CA GLU A 72 22.31 8.75 -23.26
C GLU A 72 21.44 10.00 -23.06
N THR A 73 20.42 10.18 -23.88
CA THR A 73 19.49 11.35 -23.82
C THR A 73 18.09 10.98 -23.38
N LYS A 74 17.76 9.72 -23.40
CA LYS A 74 16.51 9.11 -22.97
C LYS A 74 16.80 7.70 -22.47
N VAL A 75 15.85 7.10 -21.73
CA VAL A 75 15.97 5.70 -21.40
C VAL A 75 15.92 4.85 -22.66
N GLU A 76 16.78 3.84 -22.74
CA GLU A 76 16.89 2.89 -23.85
C GLU A 76 16.70 1.45 -23.37
N LYS A 77 17.16 1.15 -22.13
CA LYS A 77 17.00 -0.14 -21.50
C LYS A 77 16.98 -0.05 -19.98
N VAL A 78 16.49 -1.12 -19.36
CA VAL A 78 16.61 -1.38 -17.92
C VAL A 78 17.49 -2.61 -17.71
N ILE A 79 18.30 -2.59 -16.64
CA ILE A 79 19.13 -3.70 -16.21
C ILE A 79 18.54 -4.22 -14.91
N THR A 80 18.33 -5.53 -14.85
CA THR A 80 17.83 -6.25 -13.69
C THR A 80 18.85 -7.26 -13.18
N ASN A 81 18.54 -7.89 -12.05
CA ASN A 81 19.32 -9.02 -11.55
C ASN A 81 19.22 -10.28 -12.42
N LYS A 82 18.33 -10.32 -13.44
CA LYS A 82 18.11 -11.47 -14.32
C LYS A 82 18.41 -11.19 -15.80
N GLY A 83 18.57 -9.91 -16.21
CA GLY A 83 18.85 -9.57 -17.60
C GLY A 83 18.71 -8.09 -17.94
N GLU A 84 18.76 -7.81 -19.25
CA GLU A 84 18.60 -6.49 -19.83
C GLU A 84 17.36 -6.45 -20.73
N TYR A 85 16.59 -5.36 -20.68
CA TYR A 85 15.31 -5.22 -21.39
C TYR A 85 15.23 -3.85 -22.05
N GLU A 86 14.83 -3.79 -23.30
CA GLU A 86 14.60 -2.54 -24.01
C GLU A 86 13.42 -1.74 -23.38
N ALA A 87 13.61 -0.43 -23.26
CA ALA A 87 12.62 0.47 -22.71
C ALA A 87 12.62 1.82 -23.42
N ASP A 88 11.47 2.22 -23.95
CA ASP A 88 11.24 3.56 -24.46
C ASP A 88 10.71 4.51 -23.39
N VAL A 89 10.03 3.96 -22.38
CA VAL A 89 9.46 4.67 -21.22
C VAL A 89 9.59 3.76 -20.00
N VAL A 90 9.98 4.34 -18.88
CA VAL A 90 9.98 3.67 -17.58
C VAL A 90 9.07 4.41 -16.62
N ILE A 91 8.16 3.68 -15.96
CA ILE A 91 7.29 4.17 -14.90
C ILE A 91 7.75 3.53 -13.59
N ILE A 92 8.18 4.35 -12.63
CA ILE A 92 8.63 3.89 -11.32
C ILE A 92 7.47 4.02 -10.34
N ALA A 93 6.94 2.89 -9.88
CA ALA A 93 5.78 2.77 -8.99
C ALA A 93 6.10 1.90 -7.76
N THR A 94 7.28 2.12 -7.16
CA THR A 94 7.83 1.30 -6.06
C THR A 94 7.30 1.68 -4.67
N GLY A 95 6.21 2.42 -4.62
CA GLY A 95 5.56 2.88 -3.40
C GLY A 95 5.87 4.33 -3.06
N VAL A 96 5.26 4.79 -1.96
CA VAL A 96 5.34 6.18 -1.48
C VAL A 96 5.80 6.23 -0.03
N ARG A 97 6.42 7.34 0.35
CA ARG A 97 6.80 7.64 1.73
C ARG A 97 6.36 9.06 2.07
N PRO A 98 5.94 9.31 3.32
CA PRO A 98 5.63 10.66 3.77
C PRO A 98 6.83 11.60 3.59
N ASN A 99 6.59 12.79 3.02
CA ASN A 99 7.64 13.80 2.88
C ASN A 99 7.69 14.71 4.13
N THR A 100 8.04 14.12 5.26
CA THR A 100 8.02 14.70 6.62
C THR A 100 9.40 14.87 7.22
N SER A 101 10.45 14.71 6.44
CA SER A 101 11.84 14.81 6.91
C SER A 101 12.18 16.15 7.60
N PHE A 102 11.49 17.22 7.22
CA PHE A 102 11.63 18.55 7.84
C PHE A 102 11.12 18.63 9.29
N LEU A 103 10.37 17.63 9.75
CA LEU A 103 9.87 17.52 11.14
C LEU A 103 10.76 16.66 12.02
N LYS A 104 11.84 16.09 11.50
CA LYS A 104 12.67 15.09 12.19
C LYS A 104 13.22 15.56 13.54
N ASP A 105 13.51 16.85 13.67
CA ASP A 105 14.09 17.44 14.89
C ASP A 105 13.03 18.16 15.75
N THR A 106 11.76 17.86 15.54
CA THR A 106 10.64 18.39 16.33
C THR A 106 10.15 17.34 17.34
N SER A 107 9.25 17.76 18.24
CA SER A 107 8.58 16.88 19.22
C SER A 107 7.33 16.19 18.65
N ILE A 108 7.05 16.33 17.34
CA ILE A 108 5.92 15.66 16.69
C ILE A 108 6.21 14.17 16.59
N GLU A 109 5.32 13.34 17.12
CA GLU A 109 5.43 11.89 17.05
C GLU A 109 5.13 11.38 15.64
N MET A 110 5.97 10.45 15.20
CA MET A 110 5.86 9.84 13.86
C MET A 110 6.10 8.35 13.92
N LEU A 111 5.49 7.62 13.01
CA LEU A 111 5.84 6.21 12.76
C LEU A 111 7.28 6.11 12.19
N PRO A 112 7.91 4.92 12.22
CA PRO A 112 9.26 4.71 11.66
C PRO A 112 9.42 5.09 10.18
N ASN A 113 8.34 5.07 9.41
CA ASN A 113 8.33 5.49 8.00
C ASN A 113 8.16 7.00 7.80
N GLY A 114 7.98 7.77 8.89
CA GLY A 114 7.78 9.22 8.88
C GLY A 114 6.31 9.67 8.84
N ALA A 115 5.33 8.77 8.89
CA ALA A 115 3.93 9.19 8.96
C ALA A 115 3.64 9.86 10.31
N ILE A 116 3.03 11.04 10.28
CA ILE A 116 2.70 11.84 11.46
C ILE A 116 1.57 11.17 12.22
N ILE A 117 1.77 10.86 13.50
CA ILE A 117 0.74 10.29 14.36
C ILE A 117 -0.25 11.39 14.73
N VAL A 118 -1.53 11.13 14.48
CA VAL A 118 -2.63 12.04 14.84
C VAL A 118 -3.76 11.28 15.52
N ASP A 119 -4.52 11.98 16.34
CA ASP A 119 -5.73 11.48 16.99
C ASP A 119 -6.95 11.54 16.04
N GLU A 120 -8.13 11.21 16.56
CA GLU A 120 -9.39 11.24 15.83
C GLU A 120 -9.83 12.63 15.36
N PHE A 121 -9.26 13.70 15.91
CA PHE A 121 -9.49 15.09 15.50
C PHE A 121 -8.48 15.56 14.43
N GLY A 122 -7.46 14.76 14.15
CA GLY A 122 -6.32 15.10 13.29
C GLY A 122 -5.25 15.95 14.00
N GLN A 123 -5.28 16.03 15.34
CA GLN A 123 -4.28 16.74 16.15
C GLN A 123 -3.06 15.85 16.35
N THR A 124 -1.87 16.45 16.28
CA THR A 124 -0.58 15.76 16.52
C THR A 124 -0.29 15.68 18.03
N SER A 125 0.82 15.07 18.40
CA SER A 125 1.35 15.09 19.78
C SER A 125 1.69 16.49 20.32
N VAL A 126 1.70 17.52 19.47
CA VAL A 126 1.97 18.90 19.82
C VAL A 126 0.69 19.71 19.71
N GLU A 127 0.35 20.43 20.80
CA GLU A 127 -0.85 21.28 20.89
C GLU A 127 -0.90 22.28 19.71
N ASP A 128 -2.11 22.51 19.17
CA ASP A 128 -2.40 23.41 18.06
C ASP A 128 -1.76 23.04 16.71
N ILE A 129 -1.14 21.85 16.59
CA ILE A 129 -0.60 21.35 15.35
C ILE A 129 -1.44 20.16 14.85
N TYR A 130 -1.92 20.28 13.63
CA TYR A 130 -2.76 19.29 12.96
C TYR A 130 -2.08 18.72 11.73
N ALA A 131 -2.39 17.47 11.39
CA ALA A 131 -1.94 16.86 10.14
C ALA A 131 -3.06 16.02 9.52
N ALA A 132 -3.11 16.02 8.19
CA ALA A 132 -4.03 15.21 7.41
C ALA A 132 -3.46 14.91 6.03
N GLY A 133 -4.05 13.95 5.33
CA GLY A 133 -3.60 13.51 4.01
C GLY A 133 -2.66 12.30 4.09
N ASP A 134 -1.94 12.06 2.99
CA ASP A 134 -1.05 10.89 2.86
C ASP A 134 0.22 10.97 3.73
N CYS A 135 0.41 12.03 4.50
CA CYS A 135 1.51 12.15 5.45
C CYS A 135 1.11 11.80 6.90
N ALA A 136 -0.18 11.66 7.19
CA ALA A 136 -0.70 11.39 8.52
C ALA A 136 -1.15 9.93 8.68
N THR A 137 -1.19 9.45 9.94
CA THR A 137 -1.77 8.16 10.26
C THR A 137 -3.29 8.19 10.27
N ILE A 138 -3.88 7.01 10.15
CA ILE A 138 -5.30 6.77 10.35
C ILE A 138 -5.43 5.60 11.31
N GLN A 139 -6.31 5.68 12.29
CA GLN A 139 -6.59 4.55 13.16
C GLN A 139 -7.21 3.40 12.37
N ASN A 140 -6.62 2.22 12.44
CA ASN A 140 -7.21 1.00 11.92
C ASN A 140 -8.25 0.47 12.91
N ILE A 141 -9.51 0.40 12.47
CA ILE A 141 -10.64 0.00 13.33
C ILE A 141 -10.53 -1.43 13.83
N VAL A 142 -9.93 -2.33 13.02
CA VAL A 142 -9.79 -3.75 13.37
C VAL A 142 -8.73 -3.95 14.45
N THR A 143 -7.59 -3.27 14.32
CA THR A 143 -6.45 -3.44 15.24
C THR A 143 -6.43 -2.44 16.40
N GLY A 144 -7.17 -1.36 16.29
CA GLY A 144 -7.14 -0.22 17.22
C GLY A 144 -5.79 0.54 17.20
N LYS A 145 -4.96 0.36 16.17
CA LYS A 145 -3.64 0.96 16.08
C LYS A 145 -3.56 2.01 14.99
N ASP A 146 -2.64 2.96 15.17
CA ASP A 146 -2.28 3.90 14.11
C ASP A 146 -1.66 3.17 12.94
N SER A 147 -2.13 3.47 11.75
CA SER A 147 -1.71 2.84 10.51
C SER A 147 -1.42 3.87 9.44
N TYR A 148 -0.42 3.59 8.62
CA TYR A 148 -0.12 4.38 7.44
C TYR A 148 -0.90 3.81 6.24
N VAL A 149 -1.94 4.54 5.82
CA VAL A 149 -2.83 4.14 4.72
C VAL A 149 -2.97 5.32 3.75
N PRO A 150 -2.02 5.50 2.82
CA PRO A 150 -2.03 6.64 1.88
C PRO A 150 -3.05 6.39 0.77
N LEU A 151 -4.33 6.57 1.10
CA LEU A 151 -5.47 6.44 0.20
C LEU A 151 -6.31 7.73 0.20
N ALA A 152 -6.72 8.16 -0.99
CA ALA A 152 -7.50 9.40 -1.19
C ALA A 152 -8.77 9.47 -0.33
N THR A 153 -9.42 8.35 -0.07
CA THR A 153 -10.63 8.29 0.77
C THR A 153 -10.36 8.70 2.21
N GLY A 154 -9.26 8.21 2.81
CA GLY A 154 -8.82 8.58 4.15
C GLY A 154 -8.34 10.04 4.20
N ALA A 155 -7.50 10.41 3.26
CA ALA A 155 -6.95 11.76 3.14
C ALA A 155 -8.05 12.84 3.05
N ASN A 156 -9.06 12.63 2.20
CA ASN A 156 -10.19 13.55 2.05
C ASN A 156 -11.04 13.66 3.31
N LYS A 157 -11.35 12.53 3.96
CA LYS A 157 -12.23 12.53 5.14
C LYS A 157 -11.54 13.21 6.32
N LEU A 158 -10.29 12.81 6.64
CA LEU A 158 -9.53 13.42 7.73
C LEU A 158 -9.25 14.89 7.44
N GLY A 159 -8.87 15.25 6.21
CA GLY A 159 -8.60 16.63 5.82
C GLY A 159 -9.81 17.54 5.99
N ARG A 160 -11.03 17.05 5.68
CA ARG A 160 -12.26 17.81 5.94
C ARG A 160 -12.52 18.00 7.44
N ILE A 161 -12.35 16.94 8.24
CA ILE A 161 -12.53 17.00 9.70
C ILE A 161 -11.57 18.01 10.30
N VAL A 162 -10.29 17.98 9.94
CA VAL A 162 -9.29 18.96 10.39
C VAL A 162 -9.73 20.39 10.01
N GLY A 163 -10.16 20.61 8.76
CA GLY A 163 -10.63 21.93 8.32
C GLY A 163 -11.85 22.43 9.10
N GLU A 164 -12.83 21.56 9.37
CA GLU A 164 -14.02 21.87 10.18
C GLU A 164 -13.64 22.16 11.64
N ASN A 165 -12.74 21.40 12.24
CA ASN A 165 -12.27 21.59 13.61
C ASN A 165 -11.49 22.90 13.78
N LEU A 166 -10.64 23.24 12.83
CA LEU A 166 -9.94 24.55 12.81
C LEU A 166 -10.93 25.72 12.69
N ALA A 167 -12.13 25.49 12.15
CA ALA A 167 -13.21 26.47 12.09
C ALA A 167 -14.11 26.47 13.34
N GLY A 168 -13.78 25.71 14.39
CA GLY A 168 -14.48 25.65 15.67
C GLY A 168 -15.48 24.51 15.81
N ALA A 169 -15.52 23.53 14.89
CA ALA A 169 -16.25 22.29 15.08
C ALA A 169 -15.50 21.33 16.03
N ASN A 170 -16.16 20.22 16.39
CA ASN A 170 -15.56 19.15 17.20
C ASN A 170 -15.95 17.79 16.61
N ASN A 171 -15.53 17.57 15.36
CA ASN A 171 -15.81 16.35 14.60
C ASN A 171 -14.69 15.36 14.73
N THR A 172 -15.01 14.06 14.72
CA THR A 172 -14.01 12.98 14.81
C THR A 172 -14.01 12.10 13.56
N PHE A 173 -12.83 11.62 13.21
CA PHE A 173 -12.66 10.58 12.21
C PHE A 173 -12.62 9.21 12.89
N GLN A 174 -13.58 8.34 12.56
CA GLN A 174 -13.75 7.04 13.22
C GLN A 174 -12.71 5.99 12.77
N GLY A 175 -11.73 6.38 11.99
CA GLY A 175 -10.72 5.46 11.47
C GLY A 175 -11.11 4.79 10.15
N SER A 176 -10.38 3.73 9.78
CA SER A 176 -10.55 2.99 8.54
C SER A 176 -10.42 1.49 8.74
N LEU A 177 -11.20 0.72 7.98
CA LEU A 177 -11.02 -0.73 7.85
C LEU A 177 -9.88 -1.10 6.86
N GLY A 178 -9.25 -0.11 6.21
CA GLY A 178 -8.28 -0.36 5.16
C GLY A 178 -8.90 -0.86 3.85
N SER A 179 -10.20 -0.59 3.63
CA SER A 179 -10.88 -1.03 2.41
C SER A 179 -10.27 -0.40 1.18
N SER A 180 -10.01 -1.22 0.17
CA SER A 180 -9.45 -0.82 -1.12
C SER A 180 -10.08 -1.61 -2.25
N CYS A 181 -10.03 -1.07 -3.46
CA CYS A 181 -10.44 -1.78 -4.66
C CYS A 181 -9.50 -1.41 -5.81
N ILE A 182 -9.37 -2.33 -6.75
CA ILE A 182 -8.59 -2.13 -7.97
C ILE A 182 -9.30 -2.81 -9.14
N LYS A 183 -9.20 -2.19 -10.31
CA LYS A 183 -9.50 -2.83 -11.58
C LYS A 183 -8.20 -3.24 -12.26
N VAL A 184 -8.11 -4.48 -12.68
CA VAL A 184 -6.96 -5.05 -13.39
C VAL A 184 -7.48 -5.69 -14.66
N MET A 185 -7.27 -5.04 -15.79
CA MET A 185 -7.80 -5.43 -17.09
C MET A 185 -9.34 -5.59 -17.06
N ASP A 186 -9.85 -6.82 -17.23
CA ASP A 186 -11.28 -7.11 -17.23
C ASP A 186 -11.80 -7.57 -15.87
N MET A 187 -10.94 -7.61 -14.84
CA MET A 187 -11.29 -8.02 -13.48
C MET A 187 -11.26 -6.87 -12.48
N GLU A 188 -12.11 -7.00 -11.47
CA GLU A 188 -12.15 -6.09 -10.33
C GLU A 188 -11.91 -6.89 -9.04
N ALA A 189 -11.09 -6.35 -8.15
CA ALA A 189 -10.85 -6.92 -6.85
C ALA A 189 -11.03 -5.87 -5.75
N ALA A 190 -11.57 -6.28 -4.63
CA ALA A 190 -11.72 -5.44 -3.45
C ALA A 190 -11.34 -6.19 -2.19
N SER A 191 -10.78 -5.48 -1.21
CA SER A 191 -10.47 -6.00 0.11
C SER A 191 -10.98 -5.06 1.20
N THR A 192 -11.21 -5.61 2.38
CA THR A 192 -11.54 -4.85 3.58
C THR A 192 -11.06 -5.60 4.81
N GLY A 193 -10.62 -4.89 5.83
CA GLY A 193 -10.08 -5.49 7.05
C GLY A 193 -8.61 -5.89 6.91
N LEU A 194 -8.29 -7.11 7.34
CA LEU A 194 -6.93 -7.65 7.32
C LEU A 194 -6.84 -8.82 6.36
N THR A 195 -5.68 -8.99 5.73
CA THR A 195 -5.35 -10.23 5.01
C THR A 195 -5.14 -11.37 6.02
N GLU A 196 -5.22 -12.62 5.57
CA GLU A 196 -4.95 -13.79 6.42
C GLU A 196 -3.55 -13.72 7.05
N ILE A 197 -2.54 -13.32 6.29
CA ILE A 197 -1.17 -13.15 6.79
C ILE A 197 -1.10 -12.11 7.92
N GLN A 198 -1.79 -10.98 7.76
CA GLN A 198 -1.85 -9.93 8.78
C GLN A 198 -2.60 -10.38 10.02
N ALA A 199 -3.72 -11.09 9.86
CA ALA A 199 -4.49 -11.66 10.97
C ALA A 199 -3.66 -12.69 11.74
N ASN A 200 -3.00 -13.62 11.07
CA ASN A 200 -2.14 -14.63 11.68
C ASN A 200 -0.96 -14.01 12.44
N ALA A 201 -0.31 -12.98 11.87
CA ALA A 201 0.78 -12.27 12.56
C ALA A 201 0.30 -11.62 13.87
N ILE A 202 -0.92 -11.08 13.92
CA ILE A 202 -1.51 -10.51 15.14
C ILE A 202 -1.83 -11.61 16.16
N LEU A 203 -2.38 -12.73 15.71
CA LEU A 203 -2.66 -13.90 16.58
C LEU A 203 -1.37 -14.45 17.17
N GLU A 204 -0.31 -14.62 16.39
CA GLU A 204 0.98 -15.08 16.89
C GLU A 204 1.60 -14.12 17.91
N MET A 205 1.50 -12.80 17.71
CA MET A 205 1.97 -11.82 18.70
C MET A 205 1.18 -11.92 20.02
N ARG A 206 -0.12 -12.13 19.96
CA ARG A 206 -0.96 -12.34 21.16
C ARG A 206 -0.63 -13.63 21.86
N LEU A 207 -0.51 -14.73 21.12
CA LEU A 207 -0.16 -16.05 21.67
C LEU A 207 1.20 -16.05 22.39
N ARG A 208 2.19 -15.32 21.90
CA ARG A 208 3.50 -15.16 22.57
C ARG A 208 3.44 -14.39 23.89
N ARG A 209 2.39 -13.58 24.11
CA ARG A 209 2.20 -12.78 25.33
C ARG A 209 1.28 -13.41 26.34
N LEU A 210 0.55 -14.45 25.96
CA LEU A 210 -0.40 -15.15 26.81
C LEU A 210 0.30 -16.21 27.68
N THR A 211 -0.12 -16.31 28.94
CA THR A 211 0.21 -17.45 29.79
C THR A 211 -0.42 -18.73 29.21
N GLY A 212 0.10 -19.90 29.58
CA GLY A 212 -0.39 -21.17 29.05
C GLY A 212 -1.91 -21.38 29.21
N LEU A 213 -2.50 -20.90 30.33
CA LEU A 213 -3.94 -20.98 30.62
C LEU A 213 -4.81 -20.09 29.70
N GLU A 214 -4.31 -18.91 29.36
CA GLU A 214 -5.03 -18.00 28.45
C GLU A 214 -4.96 -18.49 27.01
N ARG A 215 -3.85 -19.12 26.64
CA ARG A 215 -3.68 -19.73 25.33
C ARG A 215 -4.68 -20.86 25.07
N GLU A 216 -4.83 -21.78 26.03
CA GLU A 216 -5.78 -22.92 25.97
C GLU A 216 -7.24 -22.44 25.84
N LYS A 217 -7.59 -21.34 26.50
CA LYS A 217 -8.92 -20.73 26.41
C LYS A 217 -9.24 -20.20 25.03
N ILE A 218 -8.29 -19.50 24.40
CA ILE A 218 -8.46 -18.95 23.06
C ILE A 218 -8.47 -20.04 21.99
N GLU A 219 -7.63 -21.07 22.13
CA GLU A 219 -7.63 -22.22 21.22
C GLU A 219 -8.97 -22.97 21.27
N ASN A 220 -9.60 -23.09 22.45
CA ASN A 220 -10.93 -23.69 22.59
C ASN A 220 -12.04 -22.80 22.01
N GLU A 221 -12.00 -21.48 22.21
CA GLU A 221 -12.96 -20.55 21.63
C GLU A 221 -12.87 -20.48 20.09
N LEU A 222 -11.70 -20.73 19.50
CA LEU A 222 -11.49 -20.82 18.06
C LEU A 222 -11.98 -22.14 17.43
N GLN A 223 -12.09 -23.22 18.22
CA GLN A 223 -12.63 -24.50 17.76
C GLN A 223 -14.17 -24.54 17.80
N ASP A 224 -14.78 -23.64 18.54
CA ASP A 224 -16.24 -23.52 18.67
C ASP A 224 -16.87 -22.53 17.68
N LEU A 225 -16.06 -21.90 16.82
CA LEU A 225 -16.47 -21.04 15.70
C LEU A 225 -16.36 -21.77 14.35
#